data_865d1380549a1f5ca8bfa13ed863f5b7
#
_entry.id   865d1380549a1f5ca8bfa13ed863f5b7
#
_cell.length_a   1.000
_cell.length_b   1.000
_cell.length_c   1.000
_cell.angle_alpha   90.00
_cell.angle_beta   90.00
_cell.angle_gamma   90.00
#
_symmetry.space_group_name_H-M   'P 1'
#
loop_
_entity.id
_entity.type
_entity.pdbx_description
1 polymer ?
#
loop_
_entity_poly.entity_id
_entity_poly.type
_entity_poly.pdbx_seq_one_letter_code
_entity_poly.pdbx_strand_id
1 'polypeptide(L)'
;ANRVLLVVDGVRMNNAIYRSGHLQNAVTVDPRTIERVEVVYGSSSVGYGSDALGGVVHYFTKTPRINSKDKIKNSFSSNFNSANQSFVNHFDTELSFKNWASYSSVSVSKFGELKMGKNRKHGYQSWGLVPFYSENNTEAYQELPSENNNPNVQKNSGYEQIDFLQKFIVKLPNEKLFTLNIQLSNSSDITRFDKLNEYKDGALRFAEWNYGPQKRFLISPQFKFFPKKKFFYKGYLTMAYQNVNESRINRKFNELGRSTQSENVHVWSFNGDFETKKTVKTSFAYGFEWVKNEVVSKAFSQELILNGNEIIGKS
;
A
#
# COMPACT_ATOMS: atom_id res chain seq x y z
N ALA A 1 -2.02 -4.44 -17.01
CA ALA A 1 -2.14 -4.19 -15.55
C ALA A 1 -2.07 -2.70 -15.19
N ASN A 2 -1.52 -1.83 -16.05
CA ASN A 2 -1.21 -0.43 -15.71
C ASN A 2 -2.37 0.54 -15.86
N ARG A 3 -3.57 0.04 -16.08
CA ARG A 3 -4.78 0.85 -16.30
C ARG A 3 -5.88 0.51 -15.30
N VAL A 4 -5.51 -0.18 -14.21
CA VAL A 4 -6.41 -0.46 -13.09
C VAL A 4 -6.20 0.61 -12.04
N LEU A 5 -7.26 1.34 -11.73
CA LEU A 5 -7.25 2.36 -10.70
C LEU A 5 -7.48 1.70 -9.33
N LEU A 6 -6.64 2.02 -8.34
CA LEU A 6 -6.86 1.67 -6.95
C LEU A 6 -7.48 2.85 -6.20
N VAL A 7 -8.52 2.58 -5.44
CA VAL A 7 -9.24 3.57 -4.62
C VAL A 7 -9.39 3.04 -3.21
N VAL A 8 -9.22 3.89 -2.21
CA VAL A 8 -9.44 3.56 -0.80
C VAL A 8 -10.41 4.56 -0.20
N ASP A 9 -11.58 4.09 0.25
CA ASP A 9 -12.64 4.92 0.85
C ASP A 9 -12.99 6.17 0.02
N GLY A 10 -13.05 6.02 -1.31
CA GLY A 10 -13.37 7.10 -2.26
C GLY A 10 -12.19 7.99 -2.64
N VAL A 11 -10.98 7.74 -2.12
CA VAL A 11 -9.76 8.48 -2.47
C VAL A 11 -8.90 7.63 -3.39
N ARG A 12 -8.52 8.19 -4.54
CA ARG A 12 -7.58 7.53 -5.46
C ARG A 12 -6.22 7.33 -4.78
N MET A 13 -5.67 6.16 -4.91
CA MET A 13 -4.28 5.95 -4.54
C MET A 13 -3.37 6.66 -5.56
N ASN A 14 -2.26 7.20 -5.04
CA ASN A 14 -1.27 7.84 -5.90
C ASN A 14 -0.77 6.89 -6.99
N ASN A 15 -0.69 7.39 -8.21
CA ASN A 15 -0.11 6.72 -9.38
C ASN A 15 0.94 7.57 -10.11
N ALA A 16 1.29 8.75 -9.59
CA ALA A 16 2.15 9.72 -10.28
C ALA A 16 3.58 9.21 -10.54
N ILE A 17 4.08 8.30 -9.69
CA ILE A 17 5.42 7.73 -9.80
C ILE A 17 5.44 6.32 -10.41
N TYR A 18 4.29 5.70 -10.63
CA TYR A 18 4.19 4.35 -11.18
C TYR A 18 4.17 4.40 -12.70
N ARG A 19 5.26 3.98 -13.32
CA ARG A 19 5.43 3.92 -14.77
C ARG A 19 4.77 2.66 -15.34
N SER A 20 4.65 2.63 -16.67
CA SER A 20 4.23 1.44 -17.40
C SER A 20 5.06 0.21 -16.98
N GLY A 21 4.40 -0.87 -16.54
CA GLY A 21 5.05 -2.08 -16.03
C GLY A 21 5.19 -2.16 -14.50
N HIS A 22 4.96 -1.08 -13.76
CA HIS A 22 4.91 -1.10 -12.31
C HIS A 22 3.46 -1.17 -11.82
N LEU A 23 3.19 -2.10 -10.92
CA LEU A 23 1.91 -2.17 -10.22
C LEU A 23 1.88 -1.07 -9.15
N GLN A 24 0.72 -0.46 -8.98
CA GLN A 24 0.49 0.43 -7.84
C GLN A 24 0.69 -0.34 -6.54
N ASN A 25 1.29 0.32 -5.57
CA ASN A 25 1.67 -0.32 -4.32
C ASN A 25 0.47 -0.50 -3.38
N ALA A 26 -0.24 -1.62 -3.50
CA ALA A 26 -1.35 -1.98 -2.62
C ALA A 26 -0.87 -2.46 -1.23
N VAL A 27 0.43 -2.69 -1.03
CA VAL A 27 0.99 -3.17 0.25
C VAL A 27 0.74 -2.19 1.40
N THR A 28 0.54 -0.91 1.09
CA THR A 28 0.22 0.12 2.07
C THR A 28 -1.25 0.14 2.52
N VAL A 29 -2.05 -0.82 2.11
CA VAL A 29 -3.44 -1.00 2.56
C VAL A 29 -3.50 -2.24 3.43
N ASP A 30 -3.73 -2.08 4.72
CA ASP A 30 -3.85 -3.21 5.65
C ASP A 30 -5.11 -4.04 5.36
N PRO A 31 -4.97 -5.30 4.92
CA PRO A 31 -6.10 -6.15 4.59
C PRO A 31 -7.03 -6.45 5.77
N ARG A 32 -6.56 -6.32 7.02
CA ARG A 32 -7.36 -6.57 8.23
C ARG A 32 -8.35 -5.47 8.53
N THR A 33 -8.08 -4.29 7.99
CA THR A 33 -8.98 -3.13 8.11
C THR A 33 -10.02 -3.08 7.00
N ILE A 34 -9.92 -3.93 5.98
CA ILE A 34 -10.86 -3.94 4.85
C ILE A 34 -12.17 -4.60 5.27
N GLU A 35 -13.29 -3.89 5.05
CA GLU A 35 -14.64 -4.42 5.20
C GLU A 35 -15.09 -5.14 3.92
N ARG A 36 -14.80 -4.56 2.75
CA ARG A 36 -15.09 -5.15 1.44
C ARG A 36 -14.22 -4.57 0.34
N VAL A 37 -14.11 -5.31 -0.75
CA VAL A 37 -13.45 -4.87 -1.99
C VAL A 37 -14.46 -4.93 -3.12
N GLU A 38 -14.57 -3.85 -3.89
CA GLU A 38 -15.39 -3.80 -5.10
C GLU A 38 -14.48 -3.73 -6.31
N VAL A 39 -14.71 -4.61 -7.28
CA VAL A 39 -14.01 -4.60 -8.57
C VAL A 39 -14.98 -4.15 -9.64
N VAL A 40 -14.68 -3.02 -10.26
CA VAL A 40 -15.50 -2.42 -11.31
C VAL A 40 -14.75 -2.49 -12.62
N TYR A 41 -15.35 -3.02 -13.65
CA TYR A 41 -14.75 -3.17 -14.98
C TYR A 41 -15.76 -2.85 -16.09
N GLY A 42 -15.26 -2.71 -17.32
CA GLY A 42 -16.08 -2.34 -18.48
C GLY A 42 -16.57 -0.90 -18.40
N SER A 43 -17.73 -0.62 -18.98
CA SER A 43 -18.30 0.73 -19.07
C SER A 43 -18.57 1.40 -17.73
N SER A 44 -18.77 0.63 -16.68
CA SER A 44 -19.01 1.16 -15.32
C SER A 44 -17.79 1.84 -14.71
N SER A 45 -16.58 1.54 -15.19
CA SER A 45 -15.34 2.18 -14.71
C SER A 45 -15.20 3.62 -15.20
N VAL A 46 -15.93 4.02 -16.24
CA VAL A 46 -15.90 5.39 -16.81
C VAL A 46 -16.26 6.44 -15.75
N GLY A 47 -17.14 6.10 -14.80
CA GLY A 47 -17.48 6.97 -13.67
C GLY A 47 -16.30 7.33 -12.75
N TYR A 48 -15.20 6.59 -12.84
CA TYR A 48 -13.96 6.85 -12.10
C TYR A 48 -12.90 7.61 -12.90
N GLY A 49 -13.19 8.00 -14.16
CA GLY A 49 -12.32 8.82 -15.01
C GLY A 49 -11.27 8.06 -15.79
N SER A 50 -10.32 8.80 -16.39
CA SER A 50 -9.38 8.30 -17.41
C SER A 50 -8.44 7.19 -16.96
N ASP A 51 -8.07 7.16 -15.68
CA ASP A 51 -7.12 6.19 -15.16
C ASP A 51 -7.75 4.81 -14.95
N ALA A 52 -9.07 4.70 -15.05
CA ALA A 52 -9.84 3.49 -14.84
C ALA A 52 -10.10 2.66 -16.11
N LEU A 53 -9.31 2.85 -17.18
CA LEU A 53 -9.51 2.18 -18.47
C LEU A 53 -9.50 0.64 -18.38
N GLY A 54 -8.71 0.08 -17.45
CA GLY A 54 -8.64 -1.36 -17.22
C GLY A 54 -9.57 -1.84 -16.10
N GLY A 55 -10.23 -0.91 -15.41
CA GLY A 55 -11.10 -1.17 -14.28
C GLY A 55 -10.66 -0.43 -13.00
N VAL A 56 -11.39 -0.68 -11.93
CA VAL A 56 -11.16 -0.09 -10.60
C VAL A 56 -11.17 -1.20 -9.55
N VAL A 57 -10.25 -1.14 -8.61
CA VAL A 57 -10.33 -1.90 -7.37
C VAL A 57 -10.53 -0.91 -6.23
N HIS A 58 -11.70 -0.92 -5.63
CA HIS A 58 -12.08 -0.03 -4.55
C HIS A 58 -12.08 -0.78 -3.22
N TYR A 59 -11.17 -0.40 -2.34
CA TYR A 59 -11.09 -0.90 -0.97
C TYR A 59 -11.93 -0.03 -0.05
N PHE A 60 -12.85 -0.64 0.67
CA PHE A 60 -13.63 0.01 1.71
C PHE A 60 -13.15 -0.48 3.06
N THR A 61 -12.58 0.41 3.86
CA THR A 61 -12.12 0.05 5.19
C THR A 61 -13.27 0.07 6.19
N LYS A 62 -13.15 -0.70 7.26
CA LYS A 62 -14.15 -0.81 8.33
C LYS A 62 -14.63 0.57 8.76
N THR A 63 -15.93 0.70 8.87
CA THR A 63 -16.60 1.97 9.19
C THR A 63 -17.41 1.81 10.47
N PRO A 64 -17.11 2.59 11.53
CA PRO A 64 -17.82 2.48 12.80
C PRO A 64 -19.27 2.89 12.63
N ARG A 65 -20.16 2.31 13.43
CA ARG A 65 -21.62 2.56 13.35
C ARG A 65 -22.07 3.41 14.52
N ILE A 66 -22.75 4.51 14.21
CA ILE A 66 -23.44 5.31 15.22
C ILE A 66 -24.59 4.46 15.80
N ASN A 67 -24.69 4.38 17.11
CA ASN A 67 -25.67 3.57 17.81
C ASN A 67 -26.40 4.40 18.89
N SER A 68 -27.71 4.10 19.09
CA SER A 68 -28.49 4.75 20.14
C SER A 68 -28.10 4.33 21.56
N LYS A 69 -27.48 3.17 21.69
CA LYS A 69 -26.91 2.67 22.96
C LYS A 69 -25.40 2.69 22.82
N ASP A 70 -24.73 3.18 23.84
CA ASP A 70 -23.27 3.19 23.90
C ASP A 70 -22.74 1.77 23.83
N LYS A 71 -21.77 1.57 22.96
CA LYS A 71 -21.16 0.27 22.73
C LYS A 71 -19.67 0.42 22.47
N ILE A 72 -18.90 -0.43 23.12
CA ILE A 72 -17.47 -0.58 22.91
C ILE A 72 -17.21 -2.01 22.47
N LYS A 73 -16.47 -2.16 21.38
CA LYS A 73 -15.98 -3.45 20.92
C LYS A 73 -14.48 -3.37 20.76
N ASN A 74 -13.80 -4.35 21.32
CA ASN A 74 -12.36 -4.55 21.13
C ASN A 74 -12.15 -5.90 20.45
N SER A 75 -11.18 -5.96 19.56
CA SER A 75 -10.76 -7.19 18.91
C SER A 75 -9.24 -7.26 18.89
N PHE A 76 -8.71 -8.43 19.17
CA PHE A 76 -7.30 -8.74 19.00
C PHE A 76 -7.19 -10.02 18.19
N SER A 77 -6.32 -10.02 17.22
CA SER A 77 -5.97 -11.22 16.46
C SER A 77 -4.46 -11.34 16.30
N SER A 78 -3.98 -12.55 16.44
CA SER A 78 -2.58 -12.91 16.22
C SER A 78 -2.54 -14.08 15.24
N ASN A 79 -1.80 -13.93 14.15
CA ASN A 79 -1.74 -14.91 13.07
C ASN A 79 -0.29 -15.28 12.80
N PHE A 80 -0.03 -16.58 12.75
CA PHE A 80 1.24 -17.14 12.30
C PHE A 80 1.04 -17.95 11.02
N ASN A 81 1.92 -17.73 10.04
CA ASN A 81 1.94 -18.50 8.81
C ASN A 81 3.31 -19.18 8.65
N SER A 82 3.32 -20.51 8.67
CA SER A 82 4.54 -21.30 8.56
C SER A 82 5.18 -21.31 7.17
N ALA A 83 4.43 -20.93 6.13
CA ALA A 83 4.95 -20.92 4.77
C ALA A 83 6.04 -19.86 4.57
N ASN A 84 5.86 -18.69 5.16
CA ASN A 84 6.82 -17.58 5.12
C ASN A 84 7.21 -17.09 6.51
N GLN A 85 6.93 -17.87 7.56
CA GLN A 85 7.22 -17.53 8.95
C GLN A 85 6.69 -16.14 9.35
N SER A 86 5.58 -15.72 8.75
CA SER A 86 5.00 -14.42 9.07
C SER A 86 4.25 -14.47 10.38
N PHE A 87 4.44 -13.40 11.16
CA PHE A 87 3.74 -13.17 12.41
C PHE A 87 3.06 -11.81 12.36
N VAL A 88 1.76 -11.79 12.56
CA VAL A 88 0.97 -10.59 12.43
C VAL A 88 0.03 -10.44 13.61
N ASN A 89 0.15 -9.31 14.30
CA ASN A 89 -0.73 -8.89 15.37
C ASN A 89 -1.59 -7.72 14.90
N HIS A 90 -2.87 -7.81 15.17
CA HIS A 90 -3.83 -6.75 14.87
C HIS A 90 -4.71 -6.51 16.08
N PHE A 91 -4.85 -5.25 16.45
CA PHE A 91 -5.78 -4.79 17.47
C PHE A 91 -6.71 -3.74 16.88
N ASP A 92 -8.00 -3.85 17.14
CA ASP A 92 -8.97 -2.82 16.79
C ASP A 92 -9.95 -2.54 17.93
N THR A 93 -10.45 -1.30 17.96
CA THR A 93 -11.50 -0.85 18.86
C THR A 93 -12.56 -0.04 18.08
N GLU A 94 -13.82 -0.36 18.30
CA GLU A 94 -14.96 0.39 17.81
C GLU A 94 -15.74 0.97 18.99
N LEU A 95 -15.87 2.30 18.97
CA LEU A 95 -16.68 3.06 19.91
C LEU A 95 -17.92 3.55 19.17
N SER A 96 -19.10 3.24 19.71
CA SER A 96 -20.40 3.61 19.10
C SER A 96 -21.24 4.35 20.12
N PHE A 97 -21.63 5.58 19.77
CA PHE A 97 -22.49 6.44 20.60
C PHE A 97 -23.63 7.01 19.74
N LYS A 98 -24.56 7.72 20.39
CA LYS A 98 -25.77 8.25 19.75
C LYS A 98 -25.48 9.22 18.60
N ASN A 99 -24.45 10.05 18.73
CA ASN A 99 -24.17 11.14 17.78
C ASN A 99 -22.79 10.98 17.09
N TRP A 100 -21.96 10.07 17.53
CA TRP A 100 -20.64 9.83 16.96
C TRP A 100 -20.20 8.38 17.12
N ALA A 101 -19.26 7.97 16.31
CA ALA A 101 -18.62 6.67 16.39
C ALA A 101 -17.16 6.79 15.97
N SER A 102 -16.31 5.91 16.50
CA SER A 102 -14.90 5.85 16.20
C SER A 102 -14.44 4.43 15.95
N TYR A 103 -13.58 4.23 14.98
CA TYR A 103 -12.86 2.97 14.75
C TYR A 103 -11.37 3.27 14.70
N SER A 104 -10.62 2.60 15.55
CA SER A 104 -9.17 2.71 15.61
C SER A 104 -8.57 1.33 15.46
N SER A 105 -7.51 1.17 14.67
CA SER A 105 -6.79 -0.09 14.57
C SER A 105 -5.29 0.10 14.38
N VAL A 106 -4.54 -0.88 14.84
CA VAL A 106 -3.10 -0.99 14.61
C VAL A 106 -2.76 -2.42 14.23
N SER A 107 -1.92 -2.58 13.22
CA SER A 107 -1.35 -3.87 12.81
C SER A 107 0.17 -3.79 12.83
N VAL A 108 0.79 -4.79 13.42
CA VAL A 108 2.24 -4.99 13.38
C VAL A 108 2.49 -6.33 12.71
N SER A 109 3.19 -6.28 11.58
CA SER A 109 3.43 -7.41 10.71
C SER A 109 4.93 -7.64 10.55
N LYS A 110 5.35 -8.88 10.74
CA LYS A 110 6.69 -9.35 10.40
C LYS A 110 6.55 -10.50 9.41
N PHE A 111 7.01 -10.28 8.21
CA PHE A 111 7.03 -11.27 7.15
C PHE A 111 8.43 -11.85 7.06
N GLY A 112 8.54 -13.16 7.22
CA GLY A 112 9.78 -13.87 7.01
C GLY A 112 10.04 -14.16 5.53
N GLU A 113 11.07 -14.92 5.26
CA GLU A 113 11.46 -15.26 3.90
C GLU A 113 10.41 -16.13 3.19
N LEU A 114 10.10 -15.78 1.95
CA LEU A 114 9.19 -16.56 1.12
C LEU A 114 9.75 -17.96 0.87
N LYS A 115 8.92 -18.97 1.04
CA LYS A 115 9.28 -20.36 0.82
C LYS A 115 8.46 -20.98 -0.28
N MET A 116 9.14 -21.50 -1.27
CA MET A 116 8.49 -22.19 -2.38
C MET A 116 8.17 -23.64 -2.05
N GLY A 117 7.08 -24.16 -2.60
CA GLY A 117 6.75 -25.58 -2.50
C GLY A 117 7.80 -26.44 -3.17
N LYS A 118 8.07 -27.63 -2.58
CA LYS A 118 9.02 -28.58 -3.12
C LYS A 118 8.45 -29.38 -4.30
N ASN A 119 7.13 -29.51 -4.38
CA ASN A 119 6.48 -30.31 -5.40
C ASN A 119 6.24 -29.46 -6.67
N ARG A 120 7.00 -29.74 -7.72
CA ARG A 120 6.96 -29.05 -9.02
C ARG A 120 6.22 -29.88 -10.06
N LYS A 121 4.90 -29.99 -9.91
CA LYS A 121 4.02 -30.75 -10.81
C LYS A 121 4.08 -30.31 -12.28
N HIS A 122 4.53 -29.06 -12.53
CA HIS A 122 4.73 -28.51 -13.87
C HIS A 122 5.96 -29.11 -14.61
N GLY A 123 6.78 -29.94 -13.96
CA GLY A 123 7.93 -30.65 -14.58
C GLY A 123 9.27 -29.90 -14.54
N TYR A 124 9.29 -28.59 -14.27
CA TYR A 124 10.53 -27.78 -14.21
C TYR A 124 11.14 -27.86 -12.80
N GLN A 125 12.02 -28.84 -12.58
CA GLN A 125 12.56 -29.14 -11.23
C GLN A 125 13.41 -28.02 -10.61
N SER A 126 14.14 -27.24 -11.44
CA SER A 126 14.97 -26.13 -11.02
C SER A 126 14.23 -24.79 -10.93
N TRP A 127 12.94 -24.74 -11.32
CA TRP A 127 12.20 -23.49 -11.34
C TRP A 127 12.09 -22.86 -9.95
N GLY A 128 12.54 -21.58 -9.88
CA GLY A 128 12.52 -20.76 -8.68
C GLY A 128 13.48 -21.19 -7.56
N LEU A 129 14.40 -22.14 -7.81
CA LEU A 129 15.46 -22.42 -6.87
C LEU A 129 16.46 -21.26 -6.81
N VAL A 130 16.90 -20.95 -5.60
CA VAL A 130 17.91 -19.94 -5.31
C VAL A 130 19.12 -20.60 -4.65
N PRO A 131 20.05 -21.18 -5.45
CA PRO A 131 21.17 -21.91 -4.89
C PRO A 131 22.22 -21.02 -4.24
N PHE A 132 22.35 -19.77 -4.71
CA PHE A 132 23.26 -18.79 -4.17
C PHE A 132 22.55 -17.44 -3.99
N TYR A 133 22.96 -16.66 -3.01
CA TYR A 133 22.37 -15.35 -2.73
C TYR A 133 23.45 -14.36 -2.27
N SER A 134 23.18 -13.07 -2.43
CA SER A 134 23.90 -12.01 -1.74
C SER A 134 23.32 -11.87 -0.33
N GLU A 135 24.18 -11.73 0.67
CA GLU A 135 23.72 -11.49 2.04
C GLU A 135 22.98 -10.15 2.20
N ASN A 136 23.01 -9.32 1.15
CA ASN A 136 22.44 -7.97 1.17
C ASN A 136 22.95 -7.18 2.39
N ASN A 137 24.18 -7.45 2.75
CA ASN A 137 24.80 -6.88 3.92
C ASN A 137 25.42 -5.55 3.55
N THR A 138 24.95 -4.49 4.18
CA THR A 138 25.52 -3.15 4.03
C THR A 138 26.83 -2.99 4.81
N GLU A 139 27.13 -3.94 5.70
CA GLU A 139 28.27 -3.89 6.61
C GLU A 139 29.50 -4.65 6.10
N ALA A 140 29.33 -5.51 5.10
CA ALA A 140 30.44 -6.28 4.53
C ALA A 140 30.39 -6.32 3.01
N TYR A 141 31.55 -6.07 2.39
CA TYR A 141 31.77 -6.36 0.97
C TYR A 141 31.94 -7.86 0.79
N GLN A 142 31.11 -8.45 -0.05
CA GLN A 142 31.11 -9.87 -0.33
C GLN A 142 31.59 -10.10 -1.76
N GLU A 143 32.72 -10.78 -1.93
CA GLU A 143 33.30 -11.10 -3.24
C GLU A 143 32.61 -12.28 -3.93
N LEU A 144 32.16 -13.26 -3.14
CA LEU A 144 31.48 -14.45 -3.61
C LEU A 144 30.07 -14.55 -3.00
N PRO A 145 29.09 -15.05 -3.77
CA PRO A 145 27.75 -15.27 -3.23
C PRO A 145 27.77 -16.38 -2.18
N SER A 146 26.91 -16.25 -1.17
CA SER A 146 26.71 -17.29 -0.16
C SER A 146 25.89 -18.44 -0.72
N GLU A 147 26.24 -19.66 -0.36
CA GLU A 147 25.46 -20.84 -0.69
C GLU A 147 24.17 -20.90 0.12
N ASN A 148 23.06 -21.19 -0.54
CA ASN A 148 21.76 -21.33 0.11
C ASN A 148 21.50 -22.80 0.47
N ASN A 149 21.63 -23.14 1.74
CA ASN A 149 21.36 -24.48 2.27
C ASN A 149 19.93 -24.99 2.02
N ASN A 150 18.99 -24.08 1.69
CA ASN A 150 17.63 -24.43 1.29
C ASN A 150 17.20 -23.62 0.06
N PRO A 151 17.53 -24.06 -1.14
CA PRO A 151 17.25 -23.32 -2.38
C PRO A 151 15.76 -23.00 -2.64
N ASN A 152 14.83 -23.64 -1.93
CA ASN A 152 13.41 -23.28 -2.00
C ASN A 152 13.05 -22.01 -1.19
N VAL A 153 13.96 -21.51 -0.36
CA VAL A 153 13.76 -20.25 0.40
C VAL A 153 14.30 -19.10 -0.43
N GLN A 154 13.46 -18.10 -0.62
CA GLN A 154 13.82 -16.85 -1.29
C GLN A 154 14.49 -15.94 -0.25
N LYS A 155 15.82 -16.02 -0.19
CA LYS A 155 16.60 -15.25 0.78
C LYS A 155 16.37 -13.75 0.63
N ASN A 156 16.39 -13.04 1.76
CA ASN A 156 16.21 -11.58 1.85
C ASN A 156 14.82 -11.07 1.41
N SER A 157 13.80 -11.93 1.31
CA SER A 157 12.45 -11.50 0.91
C SER A 157 11.56 -11.07 2.07
N GLY A 158 12.04 -11.19 3.32
CA GLY A 158 11.32 -10.77 4.52
C GLY A 158 11.31 -9.24 4.69
N TYR A 159 10.25 -8.72 5.34
CA TYR A 159 10.13 -7.32 5.71
C TYR A 159 9.18 -7.14 6.90
N GLU A 160 9.20 -5.97 7.50
CA GLU A 160 8.30 -5.60 8.59
C GLU A 160 7.41 -4.44 8.17
N GLN A 161 6.21 -4.36 8.75
CA GLN A 161 5.26 -3.29 8.45
C GLN A 161 4.41 -2.96 9.67
N ILE A 162 4.14 -1.67 9.84
CA ILE A 162 3.17 -1.15 10.80
C ILE A 162 2.11 -0.35 10.06
N ASP A 163 0.85 -0.63 10.36
CA ASP A 163 -0.30 0.05 9.80
C ASP A 163 -1.19 0.60 10.91
N PHE A 164 -1.73 1.78 10.68
CA PHE A 164 -2.69 2.44 11.56
C PHE A 164 -3.86 2.99 10.76
N LEU A 165 -5.06 2.78 11.28
CA LEU A 165 -6.28 3.37 10.74
C LEU A 165 -7.08 4.01 11.87
N GLN A 166 -7.52 5.25 11.64
CA GLN A 166 -8.50 5.94 12.49
C GLN A 166 -9.63 6.47 11.62
N LYS A 167 -10.85 6.04 11.92
CA LYS A 167 -12.07 6.63 11.37
C LYS A 167 -12.93 7.21 12.48
N PHE A 168 -13.39 8.42 12.28
CA PHE A 168 -14.27 9.12 13.19
C PHE A 168 -15.49 9.63 12.43
N ILE A 169 -16.69 9.32 12.91
CA ILE A 169 -17.96 9.72 12.28
C ILE A 169 -18.77 10.52 13.28
N VAL A 170 -19.29 11.65 12.84
CA VAL A 170 -20.20 12.49 13.62
C VAL A 170 -21.48 12.72 12.86
N LYS A 171 -22.60 12.48 13.53
CA LYS A 171 -23.93 12.84 13.03
C LYS A 171 -24.19 14.33 13.32
N LEU A 172 -24.43 15.07 12.25
CA LEU A 172 -24.76 16.49 12.30
C LEU A 172 -26.28 16.68 12.12
N PRO A 173 -26.83 17.88 12.43
CA PRO A 173 -28.25 18.17 12.18
C PRO A 173 -28.67 17.89 10.75
N ASN A 174 -29.97 17.56 10.54
CA ASN A 174 -30.56 17.26 9.23
C ASN A 174 -29.94 16.03 8.55
N GLU A 175 -29.65 14.97 9.31
CA GLU A 175 -29.13 13.69 8.84
C GLU A 175 -27.76 13.78 8.13
N LYS A 176 -27.06 14.89 8.25
CA LYS A 176 -25.70 15.04 7.70
C LYS A 176 -24.71 14.20 8.50
N LEU A 177 -23.70 13.69 7.80
CA LEU A 177 -22.61 12.95 8.41
C LEU A 177 -21.27 13.60 8.02
N PHE A 178 -20.43 13.79 9.01
CA PHE A 178 -19.02 14.11 8.81
C PHE A 178 -18.19 12.88 9.16
N THR A 179 -17.26 12.52 8.29
CA THR A 179 -16.29 11.43 8.52
C THR A 179 -14.89 11.97 8.38
N LEU A 180 -14.04 11.68 9.34
CA LEU A 180 -12.60 11.88 9.22
C LEU A 180 -11.93 10.52 9.12
N ASN A 181 -11.15 10.29 8.07
CA ASN A 181 -10.40 9.06 7.83
C ASN A 181 -8.90 9.39 7.82
N ILE A 182 -8.12 8.72 8.67
CA ILE A 182 -6.67 8.86 8.76
C ILE A 182 -6.06 7.47 8.62
N GLN A 183 -5.08 7.33 7.74
CA GLN A 183 -4.37 6.07 7.51
C GLN A 183 -2.87 6.33 7.48
N LEU A 184 -2.13 5.46 8.13
CA LEU A 184 -0.66 5.42 8.13
C LEU A 184 -0.22 4.01 7.79
N SER A 185 0.75 3.89 6.92
CA SER A 185 1.45 2.64 6.64
C SER A 185 2.94 2.93 6.51
N ASN A 186 3.76 2.11 7.14
CA ASN A 186 5.21 2.21 7.08
C ASN A 186 5.81 0.81 7.11
N SER A 187 6.63 0.50 6.09
CA SER A 187 7.38 -0.75 6.05
C SER A 187 8.86 -0.54 6.31
N SER A 188 9.59 -1.61 6.62
CA SER A 188 11.03 -1.68 6.40
C SER A 188 11.32 -1.69 4.88
N ASP A 189 12.60 -1.76 4.51
CA ASP A 189 12.98 -2.01 3.13
C ASP A 189 12.33 -3.31 2.63
N ILE A 190 11.85 -3.28 1.38
CA ILE A 190 11.24 -4.44 0.71
C ILE A 190 12.17 -4.87 -0.42
N THR A 191 12.84 -5.97 -0.21
CA THR A 191 13.82 -6.47 -1.15
C THR A 191 13.16 -7.03 -2.40
N ARG A 192 13.69 -6.69 -3.55
CA ARG A 192 13.36 -7.33 -4.83
C ARG A 192 14.18 -8.58 -5.03
N PHE A 193 13.76 -9.67 -4.42
CA PHE A 193 14.45 -10.95 -4.51
C PHE A 193 14.61 -11.46 -5.95
N ASP A 194 13.70 -11.12 -6.87
CA ASP A 194 13.81 -11.43 -8.28
C ASP A 194 15.05 -10.80 -8.93
N LYS A 195 15.43 -9.60 -8.49
CA LYS A 195 16.64 -8.91 -8.95
C LYS A 195 17.90 -9.45 -8.29
N LEU A 196 17.81 -9.84 -7.03
CA LEU A 196 18.94 -10.46 -6.32
C LEU A 196 19.27 -11.85 -6.82
N ASN A 197 18.33 -12.51 -7.50
CA ASN A 197 18.53 -13.82 -8.15
C ASN A 197 18.86 -13.70 -9.64
N GLU A 198 19.08 -12.49 -10.15
CA GLU A 198 19.45 -12.27 -11.55
C GLU A 198 20.95 -12.50 -11.74
N TYR A 199 21.27 -13.42 -12.67
CA TYR A 199 22.65 -13.69 -13.07
C TYR A 199 23.01 -12.93 -14.35
N LYS A 200 24.23 -12.43 -14.39
CA LYS A 200 24.84 -11.86 -15.57
C LYS A 200 26.27 -12.37 -15.67
N ASP A 201 26.64 -12.90 -16.84
CA ASP A 201 27.98 -13.40 -17.11
C ASP A 201 28.47 -14.46 -16.08
N GLY A 202 27.54 -15.30 -15.58
CA GLY A 202 27.81 -16.36 -14.61
C GLY A 202 27.88 -15.94 -13.14
N ALA A 203 27.75 -14.65 -12.84
CA ALA A 203 27.74 -14.10 -11.48
C ALA A 203 26.42 -13.45 -11.12
N LEU A 204 26.15 -13.26 -9.82
CA LEU A 204 25.03 -12.43 -9.36
C LEU A 204 25.21 -10.99 -9.86
N ARG A 205 24.12 -10.42 -10.37
CA ARG A 205 24.13 -9.07 -10.91
C ARG A 205 24.10 -7.99 -9.83
N PHE A 206 23.33 -8.21 -8.77
CA PHE A 206 23.10 -7.23 -7.70
C PHE A 206 23.44 -7.82 -6.33
N ALA A 207 24.13 -7.03 -5.52
CA ALA A 207 24.29 -7.28 -4.10
C ALA A 207 23.13 -6.70 -3.27
N GLU A 208 22.59 -5.55 -3.71
CA GLU A 208 21.41 -4.92 -3.12
C GLU A 208 20.43 -4.52 -4.22
N TRP A 209 19.17 -4.78 -3.98
CA TRP A 209 18.09 -4.22 -4.76
C TRP A 209 16.82 -4.16 -3.92
N ASN A 210 16.55 -2.98 -3.36
CA ASN A 210 15.45 -2.75 -2.45
C ASN A 210 14.54 -1.64 -2.97
N TYR A 211 13.24 -1.80 -2.75
CA TYR A 211 12.40 -0.64 -2.51
C TYR A 211 12.66 -0.25 -1.05
N GLY A 212 13.05 1.00 -0.81
CA GLY A 212 13.19 1.53 0.54
C GLY A 212 11.84 1.57 1.26
N PRO A 213 11.80 2.01 2.52
CA PRO A 213 10.56 1.97 3.29
C PRO A 213 9.38 2.55 2.52
N GLN A 214 8.33 1.75 2.34
CA GLN A 214 7.10 2.20 1.72
C GLN A 214 6.28 2.93 2.77
N LYS A 215 6.12 4.24 2.62
CA LYS A 215 5.39 5.08 3.57
C LYS A 215 4.21 5.72 2.88
N ARG A 216 3.05 5.58 3.49
CA ARG A 216 1.84 6.29 3.07
C ARG A 216 1.14 6.92 4.28
N PHE A 217 0.88 8.20 4.17
CA PHE A 217 -0.04 8.94 5.03
C PHE A 217 -1.24 9.36 4.20
N LEU A 218 -2.43 9.17 4.73
CA LEU A 218 -3.68 9.67 4.16
C LEU A 218 -4.51 10.32 5.27
N ILE A 219 -5.00 11.53 5.02
CA ILE A 219 -6.06 12.15 5.77
C ILE A 219 -7.17 12.59 4.83
N SER A 220 -8.42 12.21 5.14
CA SER A 220 -9.57 12.49 4.29
C SER A 220 -10.80 12.87 5.11
N PRO A 221 -11.12 14.18 5.23
CA PRO A 221 -12.42 14.63 5.66
C PRO A 221 -13.45 14.41 4.56
N GLN A 222 -14.61 13.85 4.95
CA GLN A 222 -15.71 13.53 4.05
C GLN A 222 -17.01 14.07 4.65
N PHE A 223 -17.85 14.61 3.80
CA PHE A 223 -19.12 15.18 4.20
C PHE A 223 -20.26 14.62 3.35
N LYS A 224 -21.21 13.95 4.02
CA LYS A 224 -22.42 13.40 3.39
C LYS A 224 -23.61 14.22 3.82
N PHE A 225 -24.46 14.59 2.87
CA PHE A 225 -25.62 15.42 3.11
C PHE A 225 -26.80 15.06 2.21
N PHE A 226 -27.99 15.40 2.66
CA PHE A 226 -29.27 15.04 2.02
C PHE A 226 -30.16 16.29 1.86
N PRO A 227 -29.94 17.12 0.84
CA PRO A 227 -30.75 18.33 0.63
C PRO A 227 -32.19 18.02 0.25
N LYS A 228 -32.46 16.80 -0.23
CA LYS A 228 -33.78 16.29 -0.69
C LYS A 228 -34.41 17.14 -1.83
N LYS A 229 -33.61 17.94 -2.53
CA LYS A 229 -34.01 18.72 -3.72
C LYS A 229 -33.98 17.85 -4.96
N LYS A 230 -34.71 18.26 -6.03
CA LYS A 230 -34.82 17.49 -7.27
C LYS A 230 -33.48 17.09 -7.88
N PHE A 231 -32.55 18.03 -8.01
CA PHE A 231 -31.24 17.82 -8.62
C PHE A 231 -30.14 17.44 -7.63
N PHE A 232 -30.33 17.72 -6.33
CA PHE A 232 -29.40 17.42 -5.24
C PHE A 232 -30.16 16.66 -4.16
N TYR A 233 -30.42 15.40 -4.40
CA TYR A 233 -31.11 14.58 -3.40
C TYR A 233 -30.16 14.09 -2.32
N LYS A 234 -28.97 13.70 -2.74
CA LYS A 234 -27.88 13.21 -1.90
C LYS A 234 -26.56 13.72 -2.46
N GLY A 235 -25.64 14.10 -1.60
CA GLY A 235 -24.32 14.54 -1.99
C GLY A 235 -23.23 14.03 -1.06
N TYR A 236 -22.05 13.81 -1.62
CA TYR A 236 -20.82 13.52 -0.93
C TYR A 236 -19.75 14.52 -1.37
N LEU A 237 -19.05 15.07 -0.42
CA LEU A 237 -17.84 15.84 -0.67
C LEU A 237 -16.70 15.13 0.04
N THR A 238 -15.63 14.87 -0.68
CA THR A 238 -14.44 14.22 -0.17
C THR A 238 -13.25 15.11 -0.47
N MET A 239 -12.53 15.51 0.57
CA MET A 239 -11.19 16.09 0.45
C MET A 239 -10.18 15.07 0.91
N ALA A 240 -9.00 15.05 0.30
CA ALA A 240 -7.93 14.22 0.80
C ALA A 240 -6.56 14.85 0.57
N TYR A 241 -5.67 14.59 1.50
CA TYR A 241 -4.25 14.78 1.35
C TYR A 241 -3.56 13.46 1.56
N GLN A 242 -2.63 13.13 0.67
CA GLN A 242 -1.77 11.96 0.79
C GLN A 242 -0.31 12.39 0.68
N ASN A 243 0.53 11.75 1.46
CA ASN A 243 1.98 11.75 1.29
C ASN A 243 2.45 10.33 1.09
N VAL A 244 3.17 10.10 0.01
CA VAL A 244 3.71 8.78 -0.35
C VAL A 244 5.21 8.92 -0.55
N ASN A 245 5.98 8.12 0.18
CA ASN A 245 7.43 8.04 0.03
C ASN A 245 7.82 6.66 -0.47
N GLU A 246 8.64 6.63 -1.49
CA GLU A 246 9.23 5.43 -2.06
C GLU A 246 10.68 5.70 -2.43
N SER A 247 11.54 4.71 -2.28
CA SER A 247 12.89 4.77 -2.81
C SER A 247 13.28 3.47 -3.52
N ARG A 248 14.24 3.56 -4.42
CA ARG A 248 14.88 2.44 -5.11
C ARG A 248 16.36 2.49 -4.82
N ILE A 249 16.84 1.46 -4.17
CA ILE A 249 18.21 1.35 -3.72
C ILE A 249 18.81 0.14 -4.41
N ASN A 250 19.93 0.32 -5.11
CA ASN A 250 20.60 -0.80 -5.74
C ASN A 250 22.11 -0.63 -5.70
N ARG A 251 22.79 -1.76 -5.60
CA ARG A 251 24.24 -1.90 -5.71
C ARG A 251 24.54 -3.16 -6.48
N LYS A 252 25.43 -3.08 -7.46
CA LYS A 252 25.84 -4.27 -8.18
C LYS A 252 26.74 -5.15 -7.30
N PHE A 253 26.77 -6.43 -7.64
CA PHE A 253 27.64 -7.38 -6.96
C PHE A 253 29.11 -7.02 -7.26
N ASN A 254 29.98 -7.11 -6.26
CA ASN A 254 31.40 -6.72 -6.33
C ASN A 254 31.66 -5.22 -6.66
N GLU A 255 30.64 -4.36 -6.50
CA GLU A 255 30.82 -2.90 -6.62
C GLU A 255 30.48 -2.23 -5.28
N LEU A 256 31.22 -1.17 -4.96
CA LEU A 256 30.97 -0.35 -3.75
C LEU A 256 29.95 0.77 -4.01
N GLY A 257 29.73 1.10 -5.27
CA GLY A 257 28.81 2.16 -5.67
C GLY A 257 27.34 1.79 -5.43
N ARG A 258 26.68 2.47 -4.50
CA ARG A 258 25.26 2.32 -4.15
C ARG A 258 24.47 3.48 -4.74
N SER A 259 23.50 3.18 -5.59
CA SER A 259 22.59 4.16 -6.16
C SER A 259 21.29 4.19 -5.39
N THR A 260 20.83 5.38 -5.03
CA THR A 260 19.54 5.62 -4.37
C THR A 260 18.73 6.62 -5.19
N GLN A 261 17.51 6.25 -5.53
CA GLN A 261 16.50 7.13 -6.10
C GLN A 261 15.34 7.19 -5.12
N SER A 262 15.02 8.36 -4.61
CA SER A 262 13.88 8.55 -3.69
C SER A 262 12.87 9.49 -4.30
N GLU A 263 11.60 9.19 -4.09
CA GLU A 263 10.47 9.96 -4.56
C GLU A 263 9.54 10.25 -3.39
N ASN A 264 9.21 11.52 -3.21
CA ASN A 264 8.23 11.98 -2.25
C ASN A 264 7.09 12.64 -3.01
N VAL A 265 5.88 12.11 -2.85
CA VAL A 265 4.70 12.57 -3.58
C VAL A 265 3.68 13.14 -2.61
N HIS A 266 3.28 14.37 -2.85
CA HIS A 266 2.18 15.02 -2.18
C HIS A 266 0.98 15.06 -3.13
N VAL A 267 -0.16 14.56 -2.68
CA VAL A 267 -1.41 14.51 -3.45
C VAL A 267 -2.51 15.21 -2.69
N TRP A 268 -3.10 16.23 -3.30
CA TRP A 268 -4.34 16.85 -2.83
C TRP A 268 -5.46 16.45 -3.78
N SER A 269 -6.58 16.06 -3.25
CA SER A 269 -7.77 15.78 -4.06
C SER A 269 -9.02 16.37 -3.42
N PHE A 270 -9.95 16.73 -4.30
CA PHE A 270 -11.28 17.17 -3.94
C PHE A 270 -12.29 16.62 -4.93
N ASN A 271 -13.23 15.83 -4.43
CA ASN A 271 -14.32 15.28 -5.25
C ASN A 271 -15.68 15.61 -4.66
N GLY A 272 -16.63 15.78 -5.54
CA GLY A 272 -18.04 15.91 -5.20
C GLY A 272 -18.86 14.94 -6.04
N ASP A 273 -19.63 14.08 -5.35
CA ASP A 273 -20.53 13.11 -5.97
C ASP A 273 -21.96 13.42 -5.56
N PHE A 274 -22.86 13.47 -6.54
CA PHE A 274 -24.23 13.87 -6.35
C PHE A 274 -25.17 12.89 -7.03
N GLU A 275 -26.31 12.67 -6.38
CA GLU A 275 -27.38 11.84 -6.89
C GLU A 275 -28.68 12.64 -6.94
N THR A 276 -29.44 12.49 -8.01
CA THR A 276 -30.80 13.02 -8.11
C THR A 276 -31.77 12.12 -7.34
N LYS A 277 -32.97 12.63 -7.06
CA LYS A 277 -34.03 11.79 -6.51
C LYS A 277 -34.36 10.65 -7.50
N LYS A 278 -34.22 9.41 -7.03
CA LYS A 278 -34.58 8.24 -7.83
C LYS A 278 -36.10 8.24 -8.09
N THR A 279 -36.48 8.15 -9.36
CA THR A 279 -37.83 7.95 -9.82
C THR A 279 -37.97 6.57 -10.45
N VAL A 280 -39.18 6.13 -10.78
CA VAL A 280 -39.42 4.85 -11.47
C VAL A 280 -38.72 4.79 -12.84
N LYS A 281 -38.52 5.95 -13.50
CA LYS A 281 -37.99 6.04 -14.87
C LYS A 281 -36.56 6.57 -14.95
N THR A 282 -36.09 7.32 -13.94
CA THR A 282 -34.81 8.03 -14.06
C THR A 282 -34.06 8.12 -12.72
N SER A 283 -32.76 7.95 -12.79
CA SER A 283 -31.81 8.27 -11.72
C SER A 283 -30.53 8.74 -12.38
N PHE A 284 -30.00 9.89 -11.97
CA PHE A 284 -28.72 10.41 -12.43
C PHE A 284 -27.76 10.50 -11.26
N ALA A 285 -26.51 10.08 -11.52
CA ALA A 285 -25.37 10.35 -10.68
C ALA A 285 -24.41 11.22 -11.48
N TYR A 286 -23.85 12.25 -10.88
CA TYR A 286 -22.91 13.16 -11.49
C TYR A 286 -21.95 13.69 -10.44
N GLY A 287 -20.79 14.14 -10.88
CA GLY A 287 -19.78 14.61 -9.96
C GLY A 287 -18.65 15.34 -10.67
N PHE A 288 -17.69 15.76 -9.87
CA PHE A 288 -16.44 16.33 -10.33
C PHE A 288 -15.29 15.82 -9.46
N GLU A 289 -14.11 15.84 -9.99
CA GLU A 289 -12.88 15.53 -9.29
C GLU A 289 -11.80 16.52 -9.70
N TRP A 290 -11.03 16.95 -8.70
CA TRP A 290 -9.83 17.75 -8.88
C TRP A 290 -8.69 17.08 -8.11
N VAL A 291 -7.54 16.91 -8.77
CA VAL A 291 -6.34 16.30 -8.17
C VAL A 291 -5.13 17.14 -8.54
N LYS A 292 -4.30 17.44 -7.53
CA LYS A 292 -2.98 18.04 -7.69
C LYS A 292 -1.92 17.11 -7.12
N ASN A 293 -0.95 16.75 -7.96
CA ASN A 293 0.24 15.99 -7.55
C ASN A 293 1.47 16.90 -7.56
N GLU A 294 2.31 16.74 -6.55
CA GLU A 294 3.63 17.33 -6.48
C GLU A 294 4.63 16.22 -6.18
N VAL A 295 5.62 16.06 -7.05
CA VAL A 295 6.62 15.00 -6.95
C VAL A 295 7.99 15.63 -6.74
N VAL A 296 8.64 15.26 -5.64
CA VAL A 296 10.02 15.63 -5.35
C VAL A 296 10.88 14.38 -5.51
N SER A 297 11.70 14.36 -6.56
CA SER A 297 12.62 13.25 -6.86
C SER A 297 14.04 13.64 -6.53
N LYS A 298 14.77 12.74 -5.87
CA LYS A 298 16.19 12.87 -5.59
C LYS A 298 16.90 11.61 -6.03
N ALA A 299 18.06 11.76 -6.69
CA ALA A 299 18.92 10.66 -7.06
C ALA A 299 20.35 10.99 -6.63
N PHE A 300 20.98 10.05 -5.96
CA PHE A 300 22.38 10.19 -5.55
C PHE A 300 23.07 8.82 -5.55
N SER A 301 24.37 8.85 -5.70
CA SER A 301 25.23 7.67 -5.56
C SER A 301 26.14 7.87 -4.36
N GLN A 302 26.32 6.82 -3.59
CA GLN A 302 27.24 6.77 -2.46
C GLN A 302 28.27 5.69 -2.74
N GLU A 303 29.52 5.97 -2.48
CA GLU A 303 30.56 4.94 -2.45
C GLU A 303 30.65 4.40 -1.02
N LEU A 304 30.50 3.08 -0.87
CA LEU A 304 30.65 2.42 0.40
C LEU A 304 32.14 2.28 0.69
N ILE A 305 32.60 2.87 1.78
CA ILE A 305 34.02 2.77 2.19
C ILE A 305 34.09 1.70 3.29
N LEU A 306 34.94 0.70 3.05
CA LEU A 306 35.29 -0.29 4.04
C LEU A 306 36.30 0.33 5.02
N ASN A 307 35.84 0.66 6.21
CA ASN A 307 36.72 1.10 7.30
C ASN A 307 36.66 0.02 8.41
N GLY A 308 37.61 -0.92 8.37
CA GLY A 308 37.56 -2.11 9.20
C GLY A 308 36.35 -2.98 8.84
N ASN A 309 35.39 -3.15 9.77
CA ASN A 309 34.14 -3.89 9.55
C ASN A 309 32.92 -2.98 9.31
N GLU A 310 33.08 -1.66 9.24
CA GLU A 310 31.98 -0.72 9.04
C GLU A 310 32.02 -0.11 7.63
N ILE A 311 30.85 0.00 7.01
CA ILE A 311 30.68 0.67 5.72
C ILE A 311 30.20 2.09 6.00
N ILE A 312 31.00 3.08 5.67
CA ILE A 312 30.65 4.50 5.76
C ILE A 312 30.29 4.99 4.36
N GLY A 313 29.06 5.49 4.19
CA GLY A 313 28.66 6.12 2.94
C GLY A 313 29.25 7.53 2.82
N LYS A 314 29.99 7.81 1.76
CA LYS A 314 30.28 9.18 1.31
C LYS A 314 29.28 9.59 0.24
N SER A 315 28.57 10.68 0.47
CA SER A 315 27.71 11.35 -0.52
C SER A 315 28.53 12.26 -1.44
#